data_5198649543741f5466245f2483ab79ff
#
_entry.id   5198649543741f5466245f2483ab79ff
#
_cell.length_a   1.000
_cell.length_b   1.000
_cell.length_c   1.000
_cell.angle_alpha   90.00
_cell.angle_beta   90.00
_cell.angle_gamma   90.00
#
_symmetry.space_group_name_H-M   'P 1'
#
loop_
_entity.id
_entity.type
_entity.pdbx_description
1 polymer ?
#
loop_
_entity_poly.entity_id
_entity_poly.type
_entity_poly.pdbx_seq_one_letter_code
_entity_poly.pdbx_strand_id
1 'polypeptide(L)'
;LALIDTGLPGGQAVRPETVAVAALYHDASEILTGDMPTPVKYKNETLRTAYKALEKESACSLAKLLPEALRPALRPYLTGEALTAREATLLKAADCLSALVKCLEEESAGNTEFRSAKAQQLEKLRGMACPAADYFVAHFLPCYEKDLDELTK
;
A
#
# COMPACT_ATOMS: atom_id res chain seq x y z
N LEU A 1 9.19 0.63 -4.48
CA LEU A 1 9.73 1.19 -3.22
C LEU A 1 10.80 0.32 -2.61
N ALA A 2 10.62 -1.01 -2.51
CA ALA A 2 11.63 -1.90 -1.91
C ALA A 2 12.99 -1.83 -2.62
N LEU A 3 13.01 -1.74 -3.98
CA LEU A 3 14.24 -1.54 -4.74
C LEU A 3 14.88 -0.15 -4.49
N ILE A 4 14.07 0.88 -4.32
CA ILE A 4 14.56 2.20 -3.93
C ILE A 4 15.19 2.14 -2.54
N ASP A 5 14.51 1.52 -1.58
CA ASP A 5 14.99 1.40 -0.20
C ASP A 5 16.37 0.72 -0.12
N THR A 6 16.58 -0.36 -0.88
CA THR A 6 17.88 -1.05 -0.95
C THR A 6 18.99 -0.21 -1.59
N GLY A 7 18.64 0.69 -2.50
CA GLY A 7 19.59 1.58 -3.20
C GLY A 7 19.94 2.86 -2.46
N LEU A 8 19.18 3.24 -1.43
CA LEU A 8 19.42 4.47 -0.68
C LEU A 8 20.51 4.29 0.39
N PRO A 9 21.31 5.35 0.68
CA PRO A 9 22.25 5.33 1.81
C PRO A 9 21.50 5.04 3.13
N GLY A 10 21.96 4.05 3.87
CA GLY A 10 21.32 3.63 5.13
C GLY A 10 20.08 2.76 4.94
N GLY A 11 19.79 2.34 3.73
CA GLY A 11 18.74 1.37 3.43
C GLY A 11 18.97 0.05 4.17
N GLN A 12 17.90 -0.54 4.66
CA GLN A 12 17.98 -1.84 5.36
C GLN A 12 17.84 -2.97 4.34
N ALA A 13 18.35 -4.15 4.72
CA ALA A 13 18.14 -5.35 3.91
C ALA A 13 16.64 -5.69 3.89
N VAL A 14 15.99 -5.47 2.76
CA VAL A 14 14.62 -5.86 2.47
C VAL A 14 14.61 -6.85 1.30
N ARG A 15 13.53 -7.62 1.18
CA ARG A 15 13.34 -8.59 0.10
C ARG A 15 12.32 -8.04 -0.90
N PRO A 16 12.75 -7.37 -2.00
CA PRO A 16 11.84 -6.72 -2.93
C PRO A 16 10.79 -7.67 -3.51
N GLU A 17 11.17 -8.90 -3.82
CA GLU A 17 10.28 -9.95 -4.33
C GLU A 17 9.22 -10.34 -3.28
N THR A 18 9.58 -10.42 -2.00
CA THR A 18 8.64 -10.71 -0.92
C THR A 18 7.63 -9.58 -0.76
N VAL A 19 8.08 -8.32 -0.81
CA VAL A 19 7.20 -7.15 -0.74
C VAL A 19 6.27 -7.10 -1.95
N ALA A 20 6.77 -7.39 -3.16
CA ALA A 20 5.96 -7.42 -4.38
C ALA A 20 4.86 -8.50 -4.31
N VAL A 21 5.20 -9.72 -3.87
CA VAL A 21 4.21 -10.79 -3.69
C VAL A 21 3.19 -10.42 -2.60
N ALA A 22 3.65 -9.86 -1.47
CA ALA A 22 2.76 -9.41 -0.40
C ALA A 22 1.79 -8.31 -0.89
N ALA A 23 2.23 -7.43 -1.78
CA ALA A 23 1.38 -6.39 -2.35
C ALA A 23 0.22 -6.95 -3.19
N LEU A 24 0.38 -8.13 -3.82
CA LEU A 24 -0.71 -8.79 -4.55
C LEU A 24 -1.81 -9.32 -3.64
N TYR A 25 -1.51 -9.58 -2.37
CA TYR A 25 -2.42 -10.22 -1.43
C TYR A 25 -2.84 -9.33 -0.26
N HIS A 26 -2.35 -8.07 -0.18
CA HIS A 26 -2.53 -7.23 1.01
C HIS A 26 -4.01 -6.93 1.33
N ASP A 27 -4.85 -6.83 0.31
CA ASP A 27 -6.29 -6.58 0.44
C ASP A 27 -7.14 -7.86 0.28
N ALA A 28 -6.52 -9.05 0.24
CA ALA A 28 -7.26 -10.30 0.03
C ALA A 28 -8.36 -10.52 1.09
N SER A 29 -8.19 -10.04 2.33
CA SER A 29 -9.22 -10.11 3.38
C SER A 29 -10.52 -9.39 2.99
N GLU A 30 -10.45 -8.39 2.10
CA GLU A 30 -11.60 -7.61 1.63
C GLU A 30 -12.57 -8.42 0.77
N ILE A 31 -12.16 -9.60 0.29
CA ILE A 31 -13.07 -10.59 -0.32
C ILE A 31 -14.21 -10.95 0.65
N LEU A 32 -13.92 -10.98 1.95
CA LEU A 32 -14.89 -11.32 3.00
C LEU A 32 -15.45 -10.11 3.73
N THR A 33 -14.63 -9.08 3.96
CA THR A 33 -15.04 -7.89 4.74
C THR A 33 -15.67 -6.79 3.89
N GLY A 34 -15.43 -6.81 2.58
CA GLY A 34 -15.60 -5.63 1.74
C GLY A 34 -14.53 -4.56 2.03
N ASP A 35 -14.36 -3.62 1.10
CA ASP A 35 -13.54 -2.42 1.33
C ASP A 35 -14.35 -1.40 2.15
N MET A 36 -13.82 -1.01 3.31
CA MET A 36 -14.45 -0.01 4.16
C MET A 36 -13.88 1.38 3.83
N PRO A 37 -14.73 2.35 3.43
CA PRO A 37 -14.28 3.71 3.16
C PRO A 37 -13.45 4.29 4.30
N THR A 38 -12.31 4.85 3.99
CA THR A 38 -11.33 5.41 4.96
C THR A 38 -11.98 6.32 6.02
N PRO A 39 -12.90 7.26 5.69
CA PRO A 39 -13.56 8.09 6.70
C PRO A 39 -14.39 7.29 7.72
N VAL A 40 -14.94 6.14 7.32
CA VAL A 40 -15.70 5.27 8.20
C VAL A 40 -14.75 4.43 9.06
N LYS A 41 -13.75 3.81 8.45
CA LYS A 41 -12.74 2.96 9.12
C LYS A 41 -12.01 3.68 10.25
N TYR A 42 -11.73 4.98 10.09
CA TYR A 42 -11.02 5.81 11.07
C TYR A 42 -11.91 6.75 11.87
N LYS A 43 -13.24 6.56 11.87
CA LYS A 43 -14.19 7.42 12.60
C LYS A 43 -13.91 7.45 14.11
N ASN A 44 -13.51 6.33 14.69
CA ASN A 44 -13.12 6.21 16.09
C ASN A 44 -12.20 5.00 16.30
N GLU A 45 -11.49 4.98 17.42
CA GLU A 45 -10.50 3.93 17.75
C GLU A 45 -11.15 2.55 17.93
N THR A 46 -12.35 2.50 18.50
CA THR A 46 -13.08 1.24 18.71
C THR A 46 -13.38 0.56 17.37
N LEU A 47 -13.93 1.30 16.42
CA LEU A 47 -14.24 0.79 15.09
C LEU A 47 -12.97 0.35 14.35
N ARG A 48 -11.91 1.18 14.41
CA ARG A 48 -10.61 0.87 13.80
C ARG A 48 -10.04 -0.45 14.32
N THR A 49 -10.08 -0.64 15.63
CA THR A 49 -9.55 -1.85 16.27
C THR A 49 -10.39 -3.07 15.93
N ALA A 50 -11.72 -2.96 16.00
CA ALA A 50 -12.63 -4.04 15.64
C ALA A 50 -12.48 -4.46 14.17
N TYR A 51 -12.37 -3.48 13.26
CA TYR A 51 -12.20 -3.78 11.85
C TYR A 51 -10.87 -4.45 11.54
N LYS A 52 -9.76 -4.01 12.15
CA LYS A 52 -8.47 -4.69 12.03
C LYS A 52 -8.49 -6.14 12.54
N ALA A 53 -9.23 -6.40 13.61
CA ALA A 53 -9.41 -7.76 14.11
C ALA A 53 -10.18 -8.62 13.10
N LEU A 54 -11.23 -8.06 12.49
CA LEU A 54 -12.02 -8.72 11.45
C LEU A 54 -11.18 -8.98 10.19
N GLU A 55 -10.38 -8.03 9.72
CA GLU A 55 -9.46 -8.21 8.58
C GLU A 55 -8.49 -9.38 8.86
N LYS A 56 -7.91 -9.44 10.05
CA LYS A 56 -7.00 -10.51 10.44
C LYS A 56 -7.68 -11.88 10.49
N GLU A 57 -8.88 -11.95 11.05
CA GLU A 57 -9.68 -13.18 11.09
C GLU A 57 -10.05 -13.64 9.68
N SER A 58 -10.45 -12.72 8.83
CA SER A 58 -10.79 -12.97 7.42
C SER A 58 -9.59 -13.50 6.63
N ALA A 59 -8.40 -12.89 6.80
CA ALA A 59 -7.16 -13.38 6.19
C ALA A 59 -6.83 -14.83 6.64
N CYS A 60 -6.98 -15.12 7.92
CA CYS A 60 -6.80 -16.48 8.46
C CYS A 60 -7.83 -17.46 7.89
N SER A 61 -9.06 -17.03 7.68
CA SER A 61 -10.14 -17.85 7.12
C SER A 61 -9.88 -18.16 5.64
N LEU A 62 -9.47 -17.17 4.86
CA LEU A 62 -9.03 -17.37 3.47
C LEU A 62 -7.85 -18.35 3.39
N ALA A 63 -6.87 -18.21 4.28
CA ALA A 63 -5.71 -19.10 4.31
C ALA A 63 -6.10 -20.58 4.57
N LYS A 64 -7.18 -20.83 5.30
CA LYS A 64 -7.70 -22.20 5.54
C LYS A 64 -8.32 -22.83 4.29
N LEU A 65 -8.82 -22.01 3.35
CA LEU A 65 -9.40 -22.48 2.09
C LEU A 65 -8.32 -22.93 1.08
N LEU A 66 -7.07 -22.54 1.30
CA LEU A 66 -5.98 -22.97 0.42
C LEU A 66 -5.79 -24.50 0.45
N PRO A 67 -5.50 -25.13 -0.70
CA PRO A 67 -5.03 -26.50 -0.73
C PRO A 67 -3.87 -26.71 0.24
N GLU A 68 -3.85 -27.86 0.92
CA GLU A 68 -2.87 -28.15 1.99
C GLU A 68 -1.43 -27.98 1.50
N ALA A 69 -1.12 -28.45 0.29
CA ALA A 69 0.20 -28.35 -0.32
C ALA A 69 0.66 -26.90 -0.57
N LEU A 70 -0.26 -25.95 -0.77
CA LEU A 70 0.05 -24.53 -1.07
C LEU A 70 0.00 -23.64 0.18
N ARG A 71 -0.66 -24.10 1.22
CA ARG A 71 -0.89 -23.31 2.45
C ARG A 71 0.40 -22.80 3.10
N PRO A 72 1.46 -23.61 3.25
CA PRO A 72 2.71 -23.11 3.86
C PRO A 72 3.37 -21.96 3.08
N ALA A 73 3.24 -21.98 1.74
CA ALA A 73 3.84 -20.97 0.87
C ALA A 73 3.01 -19.68 0.82
N LEU A 74 1.68 -19.76 0.77
CA LEU A 74 0.80 -18.60 0.51
C LEU A 74 0.24 -17.96 1.79
N ARG A 75 0.00 -18.75 2.85
CA ARG A 75 -0.56 -18.24 4.11
C ARG A 75 0.20 -17.04 4.67
N PRO A 76 1.56 -17.03 4.73
CA PRO A 76 2.30 -15.91 5.29
C PRO A 76 2.06 -14.58 4.54
N TYR A 77 1.79 -14.62 3.25
CA TYR A 77 1.46 -13.43 2.47
C TYR A 77 0.03 -12.93 2.72
N LEU A 78 -0.94 -13.85 2.83
CA LEU A 78 -2.33 -13.50 3.16
C LEU A 78 -2.46 -12.91 4.56
N THR A 79 -1.68 -13.40 5.52
CA THR A 79 -1.75 -12.95 6.92
C THR A 79 -0.78 -11.82 7.26
N GLY A 80 0.08 -11.42 6.31
CA GLY A 80 1.13 -10.42 6.53
C GLY A 80 2.36 -10.94 7.30
N GLU A 81 2.38 -12.23 7.68
CA GLU A 81 3.50 -12.84 8.45
C GLU A 81 4.80 -12.95 7.63
N ALA A 82 4.71 -12.86 6.28
CA ALA A 82 5.88 -12.90 5.41
C ALA A 82 6.79 -11.68 5.55
N LEU A 83 6.26 -10.55 6.03
CA LEU A 83 6.93 -9.25 6.02
C LEU A 83 7.60 -8.95 7.37
N THR A 84 8.80 -8.39 7.31
CA THR A 84 9.40 -7.68 8.44
C THR A 84 8.67 -6.35 8.67
N ALA A 85 8.89 -5.72 9.82
CA ALA A 85 8.30 -4.40 10.12
C ALA A 85 8.66 -3.34 9.06
N ARG A 86 9.91 -3.36 8.56
CA ARG A 86 10.36 -2.45 7.49
C ARG A 86 9.63 -2.73 6.19
N GLU A 87 9.54 -3.99 5.77
CA GLU A 87 8.83 -4.40 4.55
C GLU A 87 7.34 -4.06 4.61
N ALA A 88 6.71 -4.23 5.78
CA ALA A 88 5.32 -3.83 5.99
C ALA A 88 5.13 -2.30 5.87
N THR A 89 6.10 -1.50 6.35
CA THR A 89 6.09 -0.05 6.15
C THR A 89 6.20 0.32 4.68
N LEU A 90 7.08 -0.34 3.92
CA LEU A 90 7.24 -0.11 2.48
C LEU A 90 5.98 -0.50 1.71
N LEU A 91 5.34 -1.61 2.06
CA LEU A 91 4.07 -2.01 1.47
C LEU A 91 2.98 -0.96 1.71
N LYS A 92 2.82 -0.51 2.96
CA LYS A 92 1.85 0.51 3.32
C LYS A 92 2.11 1.86 2.63
N ALA A 93 3.38 2.23 2.44
CA ALA A 93 3.76 3.43 1.70
C ALA A 93 3.45 3.27 0.21
N ALA A 94 3.66 2.07 -0.37
CA ALA A 94 3.32 1.77 -1.76
C ALA A 94 1.81 1.85 -2.01
N ASP A 95 0.98 1.30 -1.13
CA ASP A 95 -0.48 1.44 -1.16
C ASP A 95 -0.90 2.92 -1.15
N CYS A 96 -0.33 3.70 -0.23
CA CYS A 96 -0.58 5.14 -0.14
C CYS A 96 -0.17 5.90 -1.42
N LEU A 97 0.95 5.53 -2.05
CA LEU A 97 1.41 6.10 -3.31
C LEU A 97 0.49 5.71 -4.47
N SER A 98 -0.01 4.48 -4.51
CA SER A 98 -0.99 4.04 -5.50
C SER A 98 -2.26 4.89 -5.44
N ALA A 99 -2.80 5.12 -4.23
CA ALA A 99 -3.94 6.01 -4.03
C ALA A 99 -3.64 7.47 -4.44
N LEU A 100 -2.41 7.96 -4.18
CA LEU A 100 -1.98 9.29 -4.59
C LEU A 100 -1.90 9.42 -6.11
N VAL A 101 -1.32 8.44 -6.80
CA VAL A 101 -1.27 8.40 -8.28
C VAL A 101 -2.68 8.41 -8.84
N LYS A 102 -3.61 7.62 -8.27
CA LYS A 102 -5.01 7.65 -8.69
C LYS A 102 -5.64 9.03 -8.54
N CYS A 103 -5.34 9.76 -7.46
CA CYS A 103 -5.83 11.14 -7.30
C CYS A 103 -5.28 12.09 -8.38
N LEU A 104 -4.02 11.91 -8.82
CA LEU A 104 -3.43 12.69 -9.90
C LEU A 104 -4.10 12.40 -11.25
N GLU A 105 -4.35 11.12 -11.55
CA GLU A 105 -5.05 10.70 -12.76
C GLU A 105 -6.47 11.29 -12.83
N GLU A 106 -7.22 11.25 -11.72
CA GLU A 106 -8.55 11.83 -11.63
C GLU A 106 -8.51 13.37 -11.83
N GLU A 107 -7.54 14.04 -11.21
CA GLU A 107 -7.36 15.49 -11.36
C GLU A 107 -7.00 15.86 -12.79
N SER A 108 -6.14 15.10 -13.47
CA SER A 108 -5.80 15.26 -14.89
C SER A 108 -7.01 15.04 -15.80
N ALA A 109 -7.92 14.13 -15.42
CA ALA A 109 -9.18 13.91 -16.12
C ALA A 109 -10.25 14.99 -15.83
N GLY A 110 -9.92 16.01 -15.03
CA GLY A 110 -10.84 17.11 -14.67
C GLY A 110 -11.73 16.83 -13.46
N ASN A 111 -11.56 15.70 -12.78
CA ASN A 111 -12.30 15.36 -11.57
C ASN A 111 -11.66 16.00 -10.34
N THR A 112 -12.30 17.05 -9.81
CA THR A 112 -11.77 17.81 -8.67
C THR A 112 -12.18 17.28 -7.30
N GLU A 113 -13.00 16.22 -7.24
CA GLU A 113 -13.48 15.66 -5.97
C GLU A 113 -12.37 15.00 -5.14
N PHE A 114 -11.26 14.59 -5.79
CA PHE A 114 -10.14 13.92 -5.15
C PHE A 114 -9.06 14.85 -4.57
N ARG A 115 -9.20 16.17 -4.67
CA ARG A 115 -8.20 17.14 -4.16
C ARG A 115 -7.92 17.00 -2.67
N SER A 116 -8.96 16.82 -1.85
CA SER A 116 -8.78 16.62 -0.42
C SER A 116 -8.12 15.28 -0.11
N ALA A 117 -8.46 14.23 -0.85
CA ALA A 117 -7.84 12.90 -0.72
C ALA A 117 -6.35 12.96 -1.10
N LYS A 118 -5.98 13.64 -2.19
CA LYS A 118 -4.58 13.89 -2.59
C LYS A 118 -3.76 14.51 -1.46
N ALA A 119 -4.27 15.59 -0.85
CA ALA A 119 -3.60 16.27 0.25
C ALA A 119 -3.42 15.35 1.48
N GLN A 120 -4.44 14.57 1.83
CA GLN A 120 -4.40 13.61 2.94
C GLN A 120 -3.39 12.47 2.68
N GLN A 121 -3.31 11.94 1.45
CA GLN A 121 -2.33 10.91 1.12
C GLN A 121 -0.89 11.42 1.20
N LEU A 122 -0.63 12.64 0.74
CA LEU A 122 0.69 13.28 0.87
C LEU A 122 1.09 13.48 2.33
N GLU A 123 0.17 13.95 3.18
CA GLU A 123 0.43 14.13 4.60
C GLU A 123 0.67 12.77 5.30
N LYS A 124 -0.13 11.77 4.96
CA LYS A 124 0.05 10.40 5.48
C LYS A 124 1.41 9.82 5.11
N LEU A 125 1.87 10.00 3.86
CA LEU A 125 3.20 9.56 3.41
C LEU A 125 4.33 10.24 4.19
N ARG A 126 4.27 11.56 4.37
CA ARG A 126 5.24 12.32 5.17
C ARG A 126 5.32 11.81 6.61
N GLY A 127 4.17 11.48 7.21
CA GLY A 127 4.08 10.93 8.56
C GLY A 127 4.64 9.50 8.71
N MET A 128 4.87 8.77 7.61
CA MET A 128 5.43 7.41 7.66
C MET A 128 6.95 7.37 7.88
N ALA A 129 7.66 8.51 7.72
CA ALA A 129 9.13 8.58 7.79
C ALA A 129 9.80 7.48 6.93
N CYS A 130 9.37 7.37 5.66
CA CYS A 130 9.83 6.35 4.71
C CYS A 130 10.69 6.99 3.61
N PRO A 131 12.03 6.98 3.72
CA PRO A 131 12.92 7.63 2.73
C PRO A 131 12.70 7.16 1.29
N ALA A 132 12.34 5.89 1.09
CA ALA A 132 12.02 5.37 -0.23
C ALA A 132 10.76 5.99 -0.84
N ALA A 133 9.76 6.30 -0.01
CA ALA A 133 8.55 7.00 -0.45
C ALA A 133 8.85 8.47 -0.75
N ASP A 134 9.65 9.14 0.10
CA ASP A 134 10.08 10.52 -0.13
C ASP A 134 10.86 10.63 -1.44
N TYR A 135 11.77 9.68 -1.69
CA TYR A 135 12.51 9.60 -2.95
C TYR A 135 11.57 9.42 -4.15
N PHE A 136 10.59 8.52 -4.05
CA PHE A 136 9.60 8.30 -5.11
C PHE A 136 8.79 9.57 -5.40
N VAL A 137 8.32 10.25 -4.37
CA VAL A 137 7.57 11.51 -4.50
C VAL A 137 8.42 12.60 -5.17
N ALA A 138 9.70 12.68 -4.83
CA ALA A 138 10.58 13.70 -5.41
C ALA A 138 10.99 13.44 -6.86
N HIS A 139 11.18 12.17 -7.26
CA HIS A 139 11.82 11.82 -8.53
C HIS A 139 10.90 11.12 -9.52
N PHE A 140 9.87 10.42 -9.08
CA PHE A 140 8.98 9.65 -9.94
C PHE A 140 7.57 10.27 -10.05
N LEU A 141 7.05 10.82 -8.95
CA LEU A 141 5.69 11.36 -8.95
C LEU A 141 5.48 12.47 -10.00
N PRO A 142 6.45 13.39 -10.26
CA PRO A 142 6.28 14.41 -11.30
C PRO A 142 6.06 13.85 -12.72
N CYS A 143 6.46 12.60 -12.96
CA CYS A 143 6.24 11.96 -14.27
C CYS A 143 4.76 11.66 -14.53
N TYR A 144 3.95 11.48 -13.47
CA TYR A 144 2.50 11.23 -13.59
C TYR A 144 1.69 12.50 -13.92
N GLU A 145 2.32 13.67 -13.86
CA GLU A 145 1.71 14.95 -14.24
C GLU A 145 2.04 15.36 -15.69
N LYS A 146 2.88 14.56 -16.39
CA LYS A 146 3.35 14.81 -17.76
C LYS A 146 2.56 14.00 -18.77
N ASP A 147 2.35 14.57 -19.95
CA ASP A 147 1.87 13.82 -21.11
C ASP A 147 2.98 12.98 -21.77
N LEU A 148 2.61 12.13 -22.74
CA LEU A 148 3.56 11.28 -23.44
C LEU A 148 4.63 12.06 -24.22
N ASP A 149 4.29 13.21 -24.77
CA ASP A 149 5.23 14.04 -25.55
C ASP A 149 6.26 14.69 -24.62
N GLU A 150 5.89 15.02 -23.40
CA GLU A 150 6.80 15.58 -22.38
C GLU A 150 7.72 14.51 -21.76
N LEU A 151 7.27 13.25 -21.69
CA LEU A 151 8.07 12.14 -21.18
C LEU A 151 9.15 11.66 -22.16
N THR A 152 9.01 11.97 -23.45
CA THR A 152 9.90 11.51 -24.53
C THR A 152 10.94 12.55 -24.97
N LYS A 153 10.93 13.73 -24.36
CA LYS A 153 11.92 14.80 -24.57
C LYS A 153 13.01 14.76 -23.52
#